data_b325b2b4257460b4bf134e014064568b
#
_entry.id   b325b2b4257460b4bf134e014064568b
#
_cell.length_a   1.000
_cell.length_b   1.000
_cell.length_c   1.000
_cell.angle_alpha   90.00
_cell.angle_beta   90.00
_cell.angle_gamma   90.00
#
_symmetry.space_group_name_H-M   'P 1'
#
loop_
_entity.id
_entity.type
_entity.pdbx_description
1 polymer ?
#
loop_
_entity_poly.entity_id
_entity_poly.type
_entity_poly.pdbx_seq_one_letter_code
_entity_poly.pdbx_strand_id
1 'polypeptide(L)'
;MERLFEHRFEWDPVKALRNARKHGVSFERAATVFLDPRALSILDDEHSEEEERWITLGLDRAGVLLVVCHTFREENEVGPDASAKIRLISARQADRREAAQYGELEQ
;
A
#
# COMPACT_ATOMS: atom_id res chain seq x y z
N MET A 1 5.26 11.97 22.22
CA MET A 1 4.74 10.69 21.77
C MET A 1 5.79 9.98 20.91
N GLU A 2 6.07 8.76 21.26
CA GLU A 2 7.08 8.00 20.54
C GLU A 2 6.47 7.29 19.35
N ARG A 3 7.19 7.33 18.24
CA ARG A 3 6.82 6.58 17.06
C ARG A 3 7.57 5.25 17.08
N LEU A 4 6.80 4.15 17.14
CA LEU A 4 7.37 2.81 17.21
C LEU A 4 7.69 2.22 15.85
N PHE A 5 7.13 2.80 14.80
CA PHE A 5 7.31 2.27 13.45
C PHE A 5 7.20 3.38 12.42
N GLU A 6 8.10 3.39 11.47
CA GLU A 6 8.11 4.37 10.39
C GLU A 6 8.06 3.69 9.05
N HIS A 7 7.17 4.18 8.17
CA HIS A 7 7.11 3.72 6.78
C HIS A 7 7.88 4.68 5.88
N ARG A 8 8.77 4.13 5.06
CA ARG A 8 9.48 4.88 4.03
C ARG A 8 8.98 4.40 2.69
N PHE A 9 8.58 5.34 1.86
CA PHE A 9 8.03 5.03 0.54
C PHE A 9 9.01 5.39 -0.54
N GLU A 10 9.08 4.52 -1.56
CA GLU A 10 9.84 4.81 -2.77
C GLU A 10 9.07 4.30 -3.97
N TRP A 11 9.37 4.84 -5.13
CA TRP A 11 8.80 4.38 -6.40
C TRP A 11 9.60 4.91 -7.57
N ASP A 12 9.43 4.27 -8.71
CA ASP A 12 9.99 4.70 -9.97
C ASP A 12 9.13 5.82 -10.54
N PRO A 13 9.67 7.03 -10.79
CA PRO A 13 8.89 8.16 -11.30
C PRO A 13 8.18 7.87 -12.63
N VAL A 14 8.79 7.07 -13.51
CA VAL A 14 8.17 6.73 -14.79
C VAL A 14 6.95 5.84 -14.58
N LYS A 15 7.07 4.87 -13.70
CA LYS A 15 5.94 3.99 -13.35
C LYS A 15 4.83 4.76 -12.67
N ALA A 16 5.18 5.71 -11.80
CA ALA A 16 4.20 6.55 -11.13
C ALA A 16 3.38 7.36 -12.14
N LEU A 17 4.05 7.91 -13.14
CA LEU A 17 3.39 8.69 -14.19
C LEU A 17 2.46 7.82 -15.05
N ARG A 18 2.93 6.63 -15.41
CA ARG A 18 2.12 5.67 -16.16
C ARG A 18 0.88 5.25 -15.37
N ASN A 19 1.07 4.99 -14.10
CA ASN A 19 -0.02 4.59 -13.22
C ASN A 19 -1.07 5.68 -13.12
N ALA A 20 -0.65 6.93 -12.94
CA ALA A 20 -1.57 8.06 -12.87
C ALA A 20 -2.37 8.21 -14.15
N ARG A 21 -1.73 8.01 -15.30
CA ARG A 21 -2.41 8.09 -16.61
C ARG A 21 -3.40 6.96 -16.81
N LYS A 22 -3.02 5.75 -16.40
CA LYS A 22 -3.85 4.56 -16.61
C LYS A 22 -5.01 4.47 -15.62
N HIS A 23 -4.76 4.78 -14.37
CA HIS A 23 -5.73 4.55 -13.30
C HIS A 23 -6.24 5.80 -12.60
N GLY A 24 -5.66 6.96 -12.90
CA GLY A 24 -6.07 8.21 -12.25
C GLY A 24 -5.66 8.30 -10.79
N VAL A 25 -4.70 7.49 -10.37
CA VAL A 25 -4.25 7.43 -8.97
C VAL A 25 -2.76 7.73 -8.93
N SER A 26 -2.38 8.74 -8.15
CA SER A 26 -0.97 9.04 -7.90
C SER A 26 -0.41 8.12 -6.82
N PHE A 27 0.91 7.91 -6.85
CA PHE A 27 1.55 7.13 -5.80
C PHE A 27 1.59 7.87 -4.47
N GLU A 28 1.54 9.20 -4.50
CA GLU A 28 1.39 9.99 -3.27
C GLU A 28 0.08 9.65 -2.56
N ARG A 29 -1.02 9.54 -3.32
CA ARG A 29 -2.30 9.11 -2.77
C ARG A 29 -2.24 7.66 -2.28
N ALA A 30 -1.61 6.79 -3.06
CA ALA A 30 -1.49 5.39 -2.71
C ALA A 30 -0.75 5.20 -1.38
N ALA A 31 0.28 6.00 -1.13
CA ALA A 31 1.03 5.94 0.12
C ALA A 31 0.15 6.22 1.34
N THR A 32 -0.87 7.06 1.20
CA THR A 32 -1.75 7.40 2.34
C THR A 32 -2.63 6.23 2.78
N VAL A 33 -2.78 5.20 1.95
CA VAL A 33 -3.53 3.99 2.31
C VAL A 33 -2.92 3.31 3.54
N PHE A 34 -1.62 3.42 3.73
CA PHE A 34 -0.93 2.81 4.86
C PHE A 34 -1.22 3.50 6.20
N LEU A 35 -1.94 4.61 6.17
CA LEU A 35 -2.43 5.28 7.37
C LEU A 35 -3.81 4.78 7.78
N ASP A 36 -4.49 4.02 6.92
CA ASP A 36 -5.80 3.47 7.22
C ASP A 36 -5.66 2.28 8.18
N PRO A 37 -6.17 2.39 9.43
CA PRO A 37 -6.04 1.32 10.41
C PRO A 37 -6.80 0.05 10.03
N ARG A 38 -7.69 0.13 9.05
CA ARG A 38 -8.47 -1.02 8.56
C ARG A 38 -7.95 -1.59 7.26
N ALA A 39 -6.81 -1.09 6.79
CA ALA A 39 -6.22 -1.59 5.55
C ALA A 39 -5.90 -3.08 5.67
N LEU A 40 -6.17 -3.81 4.61
CA LEU A 40 -5.95 -5.25 4.52
C LEU A 40 -4.78 -5.51 3.59
N SER A 41 -3.82 -6.29 4.06
CA SER A 41 -2.67 -6.65 3.25
C SER A 41 -2.56 -8.15 3.12
N ILE A 42 -2.42 -8.62 1.89
CA ILE A 42 -2.22 -10.05 1.61
C ILE A 42 -0.97 -10.20 0.75
N LEU A 43 -0.29 -11.33 0.94
CA LEU A 43 0.88 -11.66 0.15
C LEU A 43 0.44 -12.08 -1.25
N ASP A 44 1.08 -11.52 -2.26
CA ASP A 44 0.85 -11.88 -3.65
C ASP A 44 1.85 -12.96 -4.07
N ASP A 45 1.51 -14.21 -3.81
CA ASP A 45 2.38 -15.35 -4.06
C ASP A 45 2.74 -15.52 -5.53
N GLU A 46 1.83 -15.14 -6.42
CA GLU A 46 2.06 -15.32 -7.86
C GLU A 46 3.16 -14.42 -8.40
N HIS A 47 3.40 -13.28 -7.75
CA HIS A 47 4.36 -12.28 -8.21
C HIS A 47 5.51 -12.07 -7.24
N SER A 48 5.76 -13.03 -6.35
CA SER A 48 6.79 -12.91 -5.31
C SER A 48 8.03 -13.75 -5.61
N GLU A 49 8.52 -13.73 -6.86
CA GLU A 49 9.64 -14.57 -7.27
C GLU A 49 10.98 -14.15 -6.68
N GLU A 50 11.33 -12.87 -6.78
CA GLU A 50 12.62 -12.36 -6.30
C GLU A 50 12.49 -11.61 -4.97
N GLU A 51 11.38 -10.92 -4.78
CA GLU A 51 11.08 -10.26 -3.51
C GLU A 51 9.58 -10.37 -3.27
N GLU A 52 9.21 -10.37 -2.00
CA GLU A 52 7.82 -10.51 -1.63
C GLU A 52 7.00 -9.30 -2.07
N ARG A 53 5.93 -9.56 -2.78
CA ARG A 53 4.96 -8.55 -3.19
C ARG A 53 3.69 -8.71 -2.40
N TRP A 54 3.12 -7.58 -2.05
CA TRP A 54 1.91 -7.51 -1.25
C TRP A 54 0.85 -6.70 -1.97
N ILE A 55 -0.39 -6.99 -1.65
CA ILE A 55 -1.53 -6.22 -2.12
C ILE A 55 -2.22 -5.66 -0.89
N THR A 56 -2.34 -4.34 -0.83
CA THR A 56 -3.01 -3.66 0.27
C THR A 56 -4.25 -2.96 -0.22
N LEU A 57 -5.37 -3.24 0.45
CA LEU A 57 -6.67 -2.65 0.17
C LEU A 57 -7.00 -1.70 1.32
N GLY A 58 -7.17 -0.43 1.04
CA GLY A 58 -7.46 0.55 2.08
C GLY A 58 -7.90 1.89 1.51
N LEU A 59 -8.37 2.74 2.41
CA LEU A 59 -8.81 4.09 2.06
C LEU A 59 -7.62 5.03 1.98
N ASP A 60 -7.59 5.85 0.92
CA ASP A 60 -6.61 6.92 0.83
C ASP A 60 -7.07 8.11 1.71
N ARG A 61 -6.29 9.18 1.72
CA ARG A 61 -6.59 10.38 2.52
C ARG A 61 -7.94 11.00 2.17
N ALA A 62 -8.38 10.88 0.92
CA ALA A 62 -9.64 11.43 0.46
C ALA A 62 -10.83 10.50 0.70
N GLY A 63 -10.61 9.32 1.28
CA GLY A 63 -11.66 8.36 1.53
C GLY A 63 -11.99 7.48 0.34
N VAL A 64 -11.10 7.42 -0.65
CA VAL A 64 -11.28 6.54 -1.82
C VAL A 64 -10.58 5.22 -1.57
N LEU A 65 -11.28 4.12 -1.80
CA LEU A 65 -10.73 2.79 -1.59
C LEU A 65 -9.83 2.40 -2.73
N LEU A 66 -8.57 2.12 -2.42
CA LEU A 66 -7.55 1.79 -3.40
C LEU A 66 -7.00 0.39 -3.18
N VAL A 67 -6.53 -0.21 -4.28
CA VAL A 67 -5.76 -1.46 -4.26
C VAL A 67 -4.34 -1.08 -4.65
N VAL A 68 -3.39 -1.32 -3.75
CA VAL A 68 -2.00 -0.93 -3.92
C VAL A 68 -1.11 -2.17 -3.93
N CYS A 69 -0.37 -2.36 -5.02
CA CYS A 69 0.63 -3.43 -5.10
C CYS A 69 1.98 -2.83 -4.72
N HIS A 70 2.69 -3.51 -3.84
CA HIS A 70 3.93 -2.96 -3.29
C HIS A 70 4.82 -4.07 -2.73
N THR A 71 6.06 -3.72 -2.45
CA THR A 71 6.93 -4.57 -1.65
C THR A 71 6.89 -4.08 -0.21
N PHE A 72 7.41 -4.90 0.69
CA PHE A 72 7.52 -4.54 2.10
C PHE A 72 8.78 -5.17 2.64
N ARG A 73 9.63 -4.36 3.25
CA ARG A 73 10.84 -4.87 3.89
C ARG A 73 11.11 -4.10 5.16
N GLU A 74 11.27 -4.83 6.25
CA GLU A 74 11.67 -4.22 7.51
C GLU A 74 13.16 -3.89 7.42
N GLU A 75 13.50 -2.66 7.75
CA GLU A 75 14.89 -2.21 7.71
C GLU A 75 15.52 -2.16 9.10
N ASN A 76 14.70 -1.94 10.11
CA ASN A 76 15.17 -1.87 11.47
C ASN A 76 14.06 -2.41 12.36
N GLU A 77 14.27 -3.62 12.89
CA GLU A 77 13.21 -4.37 13.56
C GLU A 77 13.08 -4.06 15.05
N VAL A 78 14.03 -3.35 15.62
CA VAL A 78 14.10 -3.22 17.08
C VAL A 78 14.08 -1.76 17.51
N GLY A 79 13.26 -1.48 18.53
CA GLY A 79 13.26 -0.23 19.25
C GLY A 79 12.55 0.92 18.55
N PRO A 80 12.80 2.14 19.02
CA PRO A 80 12.08 3.32 18.52
C PRO A 80 12.43 3.70 17.09
N ASP A 81 13.49 3.10 16.54
CA ASP A 81 13.89 3.37 15.15
C ASP A 81 13.38 2.31 14.18
N ALA A 82 12.46 1.47 14.62
CA ALA A 82 11.87 0.46 13.74
C ALA A 82 11.24 1.10 12.52
N SER A 83 11.55 0.58 11.34
CA SER A 83 11.08 1.15 10.09
C SER A 83 10.86 0.07 9.04
N ALA A 84 10.06 0.39 8.04
CA ALA A 84 9.86 -0.46 6.88
C ALA A 84 10.00 0.36 5.61
N LYS A 85 10.53 -0.29 4.59
CA LYS A 85 10.65 0.29 3.26
C LYS A 85 9.58 -0.32 2.38
N ILE A 86 8.78 0.53 1.78
CA ILE A 86 7.68 0.14 0.93
C ILE A 86 7.92 0.72 -0.46
N ARG A 87 8.08 -0.15 -1.45
CA ARG A 87 8.17 0.30 -2.84
C ARG A 87 6.83 0.11 -3.50
N LEU A 88 6.24 1.21 -3.95
CA LEU A 88 4.96 1.20 -4.63
C LEU A 88 5.15 0.77 -6.09
N ILE A 89 4.33 -0.17 -6.53
CA ILE A 89 4.43 -0.76 -7.87
C ILE A 89 3.26 -0.34 -8.73
N SER A 90 2.04 -0.40 -8.19
CA SER A 90 0.85 0.03 -8.88
C SER A 90 -0.24 0.39 -7.88
N ALA A 91 -1.19 1.21 -8.32
CA ALA A 91 -2.33 1.59 -7.49
C ALA A 91 -3.52 1.89 -8.39
N ARG A 92 -4.67 1.39 -8.02
CA ARG A 92 -5.92 1.64 -8.73
C ARG A 92 -7.07 1.72 -7.75
N GLN A 93 -8.18 2.25 -8.19
CA GLN A 93 -9.38 2.26 -7.38
C GLN A 93 -9.92 0.83 -7.27
N ALA A 94 -10.43 0.47 -6.10
CA ALA A 94 -11.01 -0.85 -5.85
C ALA A 94 -12.28 -1.04 -6.67
N ASP A 95 -12.50 -2.27 -7.10
CA ASP A 95 -13.76 -2.62 -7.75
C ASP A 95 -14.81 -2.97 -6.70
N ARG A 96 -16.02 -3.31 -7.17
CA ARG A 96 -17.15 -3.57 -6.29
C ARG A 96 -16.91 -4.77 -5.37
N ARG A 97 -16.29 -5.82 -5.89
CA ARG A 97 -15.98 -7.02 -5.09
C ARG A 97 -14.98 -6.72 -3.99
N GLU A 98 -13.95 -5.96 -4.34
CA GLU A 98 -12.93 -5.56 -3.37
C GLU A 98 -13.51 -4.64 -2.30
N ALA A 99 -14.38 -3.73 -2.70
CA ALA A 99 -15.06 -2.88 -1.73
C ALA A 99 -15.89 -3.69 -0.74
N ALA A 100 -16.53 -4.76 -1.21
CA ALA A 100 -17.30 -5.64 -0.33
C ALA A 100 -16.40 -6.37 0.66
N GLN A 101 -15.22 -6.80 0.22
CA GLN A 101 -14.24 -7.45 1.11
C GLN A 101 -13.78 -6.51 2.23
N TYR A 102 -13.51 -5.26 1.87
CA TYR A 102 -13.10 -4.26 2.85
C TYR A 102 -14.22 -4.02 3.87
N GLY A 103 -15.46 -3.90 3.41
CA GLY A 103 -16.61 -3.66 4.27
C GLY A 103 -16.91 -4.80 5.23
N GLU A 104 -16.67 -6.05 4.83
CA GLU A 104 -16.93 -7.21 5.67
C GLU A 104 -16.14 -7.20 6.98
N LEU A 105 -14.98 -6.59 6.97
CA LEU A 105 -14.14 -6.54 8.16
C LEU A 105 -14.56 -5.45 9.15
N GLU A 106 -15.47 -4.58 8.76
CA GLU A 106 -15.98 -3.54 9.64
C GLU A 106 -17.04 -4.04 10.61
N GLN A 107 -17.53 -5.25 10.38
CA GLN A 107 -18.60 -5.82 11.20
C GLN A 107 -18.07 -6.51 12.44
#